data_3ad8810253c87386c83fbb9cf28ea968
#
_entry.id   3ad8810253c87386c83fbb9cf28ea968
#
_cell.length_a   1.000
_cell.length_b   1.000
_cell.length_c   1.000
_cell.angle_alpha   90.00
_cell.angle_beta   90.00
_cell.angle_gamma   90.00
#
_symmetry.space_group_name_H-M   'P 1'
#
loop_
_entity.id
_entity.type
_entity.pdbx_description
1 polymer ?
#
loop_
_entity_poly.entity_id
_entity_poly.type
_entity_poly.pdbx_seq_one_letter_code
_entity_poly.pdbx_strand_id
1 'polypeptide(L)'
;MLYALSGVLSVVPQTVDKFEEGVKTDPTDVLGIWMGLDYLNMTLIVNENGEHKFHFIEDEVIVDTATGCSEVYLTLYHDAKEEVVSYTRRAYASVPLRQYAAEDIQKVMVHFSVHTYSGDIKTYDFVYNPD
;
A
#
# COMPACT_ATOMS: atom_id res chain seq x y z
N MET A 1 -6.06 -3.65 -20.51
CA MET A 1 -5.26 -3.61 -20.54
C MET A 1 -4.31 -3.70 -20.12
N LEU A 2 -4.13 -3.61 -20.04
CA LEU A 2 -3.25 -3.58 -19.78
C LEU A 2 -2.28 -3.51 -19.65
N TYR A 3 -2.07 -3.52 -19.51
CA TYR A 3 -1.16 -3.39 -19.57
C TYR A 3 -0.34 -3.59 -19.15
N ALA A 4 -1.08 -3.99 -19.56
CA ALA A 4 0.09 -4.35 -19.23
C ALA A 4 0.98 -3.50 -18.75
N LEU A 5 0.63 -2.96 -18.17
CA LEU A 5 1.55 -2.23 -17.70
C LEU A 5 2.43 -2.93 -16.83
N SER A 6 3.38 -3.42 -17.45
CA SER A 6 4.37 -4.17 -16.79
C SER A 6 4.87 -3.48 -15.59
N GLY A 7 4.92 -4.14 -14.51
CA GLY A 7 5.52 -3.64 -13.30
C GLY A 7 4.58 -2.96 -12.32
N VAL A 8 3.35 -2.72 -12.71
CA VAL A 8 2.39 -2.14 -11.76
C VAL A 8 1.61 -3.24 -11.08
N LEU A 9 1.75 -3.31 -9.77
CA LEU A 9 1.00 -4.25 -8.95
C LEU A 9 -0.22 -3.54 -8.38
N SER A 10 -1.38 -4.12 -8.57
CA SER A 10 -2.60 -3.59 -7.96
C SER A 10 -3.37 -4.74 -7.31
N VAL A 11 -3.38 -4.76 -6.00
CA VAL A 11 -4.09 -5.80 -5.23
C VAL A 11 -4.86 -5.15 -4.11
N VAL A 12 -5.99 -5.76 -3.78
CA VAL A 12 -6.84 -5.28 -2.69
C VAL A 12 -6.16 -5.58 -1.35
N PRO A 13 -6.16 -4.62 -0.40
CA PRO A 13 -5.62 -4.87 0.94
C PRO A 13 -6.32 -6.04 1.62
N GLN A 14 -5.56 -6.79 2.40
CA GLN A 14 -6.08 -7.94 3.13
C GLN A 14 -5.69 -7.86 4.59
N THR A 15 -6.52 -8.42 5.45
CA THR A 15 -6.26 -8.45 6.88
C THR A 15 -5.12 -9.43 7.19
N VAL A 16 -4.53 -9.27 8.37
CA VAL A 16 -3.35 -10.05 8.77
C VAL A 16 -3.59 -11.55 8.70
N ASP A 17 -4.78 -12.00 9.03
CA ASP A 17 -5.13 -13.42 9.03
C ASP A 17 -5.11 -14.06 7.64
N LYS A 18 -5.10 -13.26 6.58
CA LYS A 18 -5.02 -13.78 5.22
C LYS A 18 -3.61 -14.14 4.80
N PHE A 19 -2.61 -13.74 5.58
CA PHE A 19 -1.20 -14.03 5.27
C PHE A 19 -0.78 -15.28 6.05
N GLU A 20 -1.00 -16.44 5.46
CA GLU A 20 -0.78 -17.72 6.12
C GLU A 20 0.66 -17.93 6.61
N GLU A 21 1.61 -17.41 5.85
CA GLU A 21 3.02 -17.54 6.22
C GLU A 21 3.50 -16.41 7.11
N GLY A 22 2.58 -15.56 7.55
CA GLY A 22 2.91 -14.42 8.39
C GLY A 22 3.12 -13.16 7.57
N VAL A 23 3.14 -12.04 8.27
CA VAL A 23 3.31 -10.74 7.66
C VAL A 23 4.78 -10.44 7.48
N LYS A 24 5.15 -10.01 6.28
CA LYS A 24 6.53 -9.64 5.97
C LYS A 24 6.60 -8.15 5.71
N THR A 25 7.52 -7.48 6.39
CA THR A 25 7.72 -6.04 6.22
C THR A 25 9.19 -5.74 5.94
N ASP A 26 9.74 -6.42 4.95
CA ASP A 26 11.11 -6.15 4.54
C ASP A 26 11.23 -4.70 4.07
N PRO A 27 12.35 -4.04 4.32
CA PRO A 27 12.46 -2.62 4.03
C PRO A 27 12.35 -2.28 2.55
N THR A 28 11.76 -1.13 2.28
CA THR A 28 11.77 -0.53 0.97
C THR A 28 11.60 0.98 1.15
N ASP A 29 12.09 1.75 0.22
CA ASP A 29 11.93 3.20 0.28
C ASP A 29 10.88 3.65 -0.74
N VAL A 30 10.17 4.70 -0.39
CA VAL A 30 9.14 5.28 -1.26
C VAL A 30 9.75 6.48 -1.98
N LEU A 31 9.85 6.37 -3.30
CA LEU A 31 10.32 7.48 -4.11
C LEU A 31 9.23 8.52 -4.31
N GLY A 32 8.00 8.06 -4.48
CA GLY A 32 6.85 8.94 -4.63
C GLY A 32 5.57 8.21 -4.26
N ILE A 33 4.59 8.95 -3.75
CA ILE A 33 3.31 8.39 -3.39
C ILE A 33 2.25 9.49 -3.57
N TRP A 34 1.15 9.17 -4.25
CA TRP A 34 0.13 10.17 -4.56
C TRP A 34 -1.23 9.51 -4.78
N MET A 35 -2.29 10.31 -4.52
CA MET A 35 -3.66 9.87 -4.81
C MET A 35 -3.98 10.13 -6.26
N GLY A 36 -4.61 9.15 -6.90
CA GLY A 36 -5.08 9.28 -8.26
C GLY A 36 -6.43 8.60 -8.40
N LEU A 37 -7.50 9.38 -8.49
CA LEU A 37 -8.86 8.86 -8.58
C LEU A 37 -9.16 7.92 -7.41
N ASP A 38 -9.41 6.64 -7.69
CA ASP A 38 -9.76 5.66 -6.66
C ASP A 38 -8.57 4.83 -6.21
N TYR A 39 -7.36 5.30 -6.48
CA TYR A 39 -6.15 4.54 -6.17
C TYR A 39 -5.13 5.39 -5.42
N LEU A 40 -4.44 4.74 -4.49
CA LEU A 40 -3.23 5.31 -3.90
C LEU A 40 -2.06 4.71 -4.67
N ASN A 41 -1.34 5.54 -5.41
CA ASN A 41 -0.26 5.09 -6.29
C ASN A 41 1.09 5.37 -5.67
N MET A 42 2.05 4.50 -5.91
CA MET A 42 3.38 4.69 -5.35
C MET A 42 4.48 4.13 -6.24
N THR A 43 5.64 4.75 -6.13
CA THR A 43 6.87 4.27 -6.73
C THR A 43 7.80 3.89 -5.60
N LEU A 44 8.28 2.66 -5.62
CA LEU A 44 9.11 2.09 -4.57
C LEU A 44 10.51 1.85 -5.11
N ILE A 45 11.49 1.83 -4.21
CA ILE A 45 12.88 1.52 -4.56
C ILE A 45 13.23 0.18 -3.94
N VAL A 46 13.61 -0.78 -4.77
CA VAL A 46 13.98 -2.12 -4.30
C VAL A 46 15.28 -2.54 -4.94
N ASN A 47 15.91 -3.59 -4.39
CA ASN A 47 17.11 -4.16 -5.01
C ASN A 47 16.73 -4.81 -6.32
N GLU A 48 17.60 -4.65 -7.32
CA GLU A 48 17.34 -5.20 -8.64
C GLU A 48 17.31 -6.72 -8.65
N ASN A 49 18.19 -7.34 -7.87
CA ASN A 49 18.24 -8.78 -7.77
C ASN A 49 17.23 -9.30 -6.76
N GLY A 50 16.75 -10.51 -6.99
CA GLY A 50 15.81 -11.15 -6.11
C GLY A 50 14.37 -10.91 -6.51
N GLU A 51 13.49 -11.68 -5.94
CA GLU A 51 12.05 -11.54 -6.16
C GLU A 51 11.46 -10.70 -5.05
N HIS A 52 10.63 -9.76 -5.44
CA HIS A 52 9.95 -8.91 -4.47
C HIS A 52 8.45 -9.12 -4.60
N LYS A 53 7.81 -9.45 -3.48
CA LYS A 53 6.36 -9.58 -3.43
C LYS A 53 5.80 -8.44 -2.61
N PHE A 54 4.82 -7.77 -3.16
CA PHE A 54 4.14 -6.67 -2.48
C PHE A 54 2.67 -7.01 -2.29
N HIS A 55 2.18 -6.72 -1.11
CA HIS A 55 0.76 -6.76 -0.80
C HIS A 55 0.47 -5.60 0.13
N PHE A 56 -0.78 -5.42 0.46
CA PHE A 56 -1.18 -4.36 1.37
C PHE A 56 -1.91 -4.99 2.55
N ILE A 57 -1.48 -4.64 3.75
CA ILE A 57 -2.07 -5.16 4.98
C ILE A 57 -3.09 -4.16 5.48
N GLU A 58 -4.33 -4.62 5.65
CA GLU A 58 -5.37 -3.80 6.25
C GLU A 58 -5.30 -4.01 7.75
N ASP A 59 -4.71 -3.03 8.45
CA ASP A 59 -4.53 -3.12 9.90
C ASP A 59 -5.80 -2.82 10.66
N GLU A 60 -6.51 -1.76 10.24
CA GLU A 60 -7.71 -1.34 10.93
C GLU A 60 -8.58 -0.48 10.01
N VAL A 61 -9.88 -0.62 10.15
CA VAL A 61 -10.84 0.26 9.47
C VAL A 61 -11.83 0.75 10.50
N ILE A 62 -11.91 2.07 10.64
CA ILE A 62 -12.85 2.71 11.55
C ILE A 62 -13.88 3.46 10.73
N VAL A 63 -15.15 3.11 10.88
CA VAL A 63 -16.22 3.72 10.12
C VAL A 63 -17.10 4.54 11.06
N ASP A 64 -17.27 5.84 10.74
CA ASP A 64 -18.14 6.71 11.51
C ASP A 64 -19.19 7.30 10.57
N THR A 65 -20.37 6.70 10.52
CA THR A 65 -21.44 7.15 9.65
C THR A 65 -22.06 8.45 10.13
N ALA A 66 -21.92 8.76 11.40
CA ALA A 66 -22.46 10.02 11.95
C ALA A 66 -21.76 11.24 11.36
N THR A 67 -20.47 11.13 11.11
CA THR A 67 -19.70 12.21 10.52
C THR A 67 -19.47 12.03 9.02
N GLY A 68 -19.78 10.86 8.49
CA GLY A 68 -19.51 10.53 7.09
C GLY A 68 -18.04 10.34 6.81
N CYS A 69 -17.26 9.95 7.80
CA CYS A 69 -15.81 9.82 7.68
C CYS A 69 -15.36 8.43 8.12
N SER A 70 -14.47 7.82 7.35
CA SER A 70 -13.83 6.57 7.72
C SER A 70 -12.34 6.77 7.82
N GLU A 71 -11.68 5.94 8.62
CA GLU A 71 -10.22 5.90 8.69
C GLU A 71 -9.76 4.50 8.37
N VAL A 72 -8.78 4.40 7.49
CA VAL A 72 -8.23 3.12 7.04
C VAL A 72 -6.74 3.14 7.32
N TYR A 73 -6.26 2.14 8.03
CA TYR A 73 -4.84 2.00 8.37
C TYR A 73 -4.28 0.84 7.58
N LEU A 74 -3.31 1.13 6.73
CA LEU A 74 -2.68 0.15 5.85
C LEU A 74 -1.18 0.13 6.06
N THR A 75 -0.57 -1.04 5.87
CA THR A 75 0.87 -1.19 5.92
C THR A 75 1.31 -1.92 4.65
N LEU A 76 2.45 -1.53 4.10
CA LEU A 76 3.00 -2.21 2.94
C LEU A 76 3.59 -3.55 3.35
N TYR A 77 3.12 -4.62 2.70
CA TYR A 77 3.71 -5.94 2.84
C TYR A 77 4.79 -6.06 1.77
N HIS A 78 5.99 -6.39 2.18
CA HIS A 78 7.10 -6.58 1.26
C HIS A 78 7.89 -7.81 1.67
N ASP A 79 7.96 -8.78 0.77
CA ASP A 79 8.75 -9.98 0.96
C ASP A 79 9.88 -9.95 -0.07
N ALA A 80 11.09 -9.64 0.39
CA ALA A 80 12.27 -9.58 -0.45
C ALA A 80 13.05 -10.87 -0.27
N LYS A 81 12.81 -11.81 -1.16
CA LYS A 81 13.53 -13.07 -1.13
C LYS A 81 14.93 -12.86 -1.67
N GLU A 82 15.90 -13.38 -0.98
CA GLU A 82 17.30 -13.31 -1.44
C GLU A 82 17.78 -11.90 -1.72
N GLU A 83 17.72 -11.06 -0.71
CA GLU A 83 18.19 -9.71 -0.87
C GLU A 83 19.71 -9.68 -0.95
N VAL A 84 20.24 -9.48 -2.14
CA VAL A 84 21.66 -9.32 -2.37
C VAL A 84 21.89 -7.85 -2.68
N VAL A 85 22.85 -7.23 -2.00
CA VAL A 85 23.16 -5.84 -2.26
C VAL A 85 23.60 -5.67 -3.71
N SER A 86 22.87 -4.89 -4.46
CA SER A 86 23.12 -4.69 -5.87
C SER A 86 22.55 -3.34 -6.28
N TYR A 87 22.34 -3.15 -7.57
CA TYR A 87 21.70 -1.93 -8.05
C TYR A 87 20.25 -1.90 -7.63
N THR A 88 19.71 -0.70 -7.48
CA THR A 88 18.30 -0.54 -7.17
C THR A 88 17.50 -0.35 -8.45
N ARG A 89 16.22 -0.67 -8.38
CA ARG A 89 15.28 -0.41 -9.46
C ARG A 89 13.98 0.10 -8.88
N ARG A 90 13.14 0.64 -9.76
CA ARG A 90 11.82 1.13 -9.34
C ARG A 90 10.79 0.03 -9.47
N ALA A 91 9.91 -0.03 -8.49
CA ALA A 91 8.74 -0.89 -8.54
C ALA A 91 7.52 -0.01 -8.37
N TYR A 92 6.43 -0.37 -9.03
CA TYR A 92 5.21 0.43 -8.99
C TYR A 92 4.08 -0.37 -8.39
N ALA A 93 3.33 0.27 -7.50
CA ALA A 93 2.20 -0.37 -6.85
C ALA A 93 1.04 0.61 -6.71
N SER A 94 -0.17 0.09 -6.71
CA SER A 94 -1.38 0.87 -6.54
C SER A 94 -2.32 0.14 -5.61
N VAL A 95 -2.87 0.88 -4.64
CA VAL A 95 -3.86 0.34 -3.72
C VAL A 95 -5.23 0.79 -4.17
N PRO A 96 -6.13 -0.13 -4.56
CA PRO A 96 -7.50 0.29 -4.86
C PRO A 96 -8.21 0.66 -3.56
N LEU A 97 -8.96 1.76 -3.58
CA LEU A 97 -9.63 2.27 -2.39
C LEU A 97 -11.15 2.24 -2.49
N ARG A 98 -11.68 1.86 -3.65
CA ARG A 98 -13.12 1.91 -3.86
C ARG A 98 -13.91 1.02 -2.93
N GLN A 99 -13.30 -0.05 -2.44
CA GLN A 99 -13.94 -0.94 -1.48
C GLN A 99 -14.26 -0.25 -0.15
N TYR A 100 -13.64 0.90 0.10
CA TYR A 100 -13.90 1.67 1.33
C TYR A 100 -14.99 2.71 1.13
N ALA A 101 -15.50 2.86 -0.09
CA ALA A 101 -16.58 3.80 -0.37
C ALA A 101 -17.90 3.23 0.10
N ALA A 102 -18.78 4.09 0.64
CA ALA A 102 -20.11 3.70 1.05
C ALA A 102 -21.01 4.92 0.96
N GLU A 103 -22.34 4.70 0.87
CA GLU A 103 -23.27 5.79 0.74
C GLU A 103 -23.18 6.81 1.87
N ASP A 104 -22.93 6.32 3.08
CA ASP A 104 -22.89 7.18 4.25
C ASP A 104 -21.49 7.75 4.52
N ILE A 105 -20.53 7.44 3.65
CA ILE A 105 -19.16 7.86 3.83
C ILE A 105 -18.76 8.79 2.69
N GLN A 106 -18.41 10.03 3.05
CA GLN A 106 -18.03 11.06 2.09
C GLN A 106 -16.52 11.25 2.04
N LYS A 107 -15.81 10.79 3.06
CA LYS A 107 -14.38 10.99 3.17
C LYS A 107 -13.74 9.77 3.82
N VAL A 108 -12.67 9.30 3.23
CA VAL A 108 -11.86 8.22 3.81
C VAL A 108 -10.47 8.76 4.07
N MET A 109 -10.04 8.72 5.34
CA MET A 109 -8.69 9.11 5.71
C MET A 109 -7.82 7.86 5.61
N VAL A 110 -6.84 7.88 4.73
CA VAL A 110 -5.97 6.73 4.50
C VAL A 110 -4.63 6.98 5.16
N HIS A 111 -4.23 6.08 6.05
CA HIS A 111 -2.94 6.14 6.73
C HIS A 111 -2.12 4.94 6.26
N PHE A 112 -1.09 5.20 5.48
CA PHE A 112 -0.29 4.16 4.85
C PHE A 112 1.11 4.16 5.43
N SER A 113 1.53 3.03 5.99
CA SER A 113 2.83 2.89 6.65
C SER A 113 3.77 2.00 5.87
N VAL A 114 5.04 2.38 5.83
CA VAL A 114 6.09 1.66 5.11
C VAL A 114 7.30 1.52 6.01
N HIS A 115 7.87 0.32 6.07
CA HIS A 115 9.12 0.08 6.76
C HIS A 115 10.27 0.43 5.82
N THR A 116 11.09 1.38 6.20
CA THR A 116 12.16 1.91 5.34
C THR A 116 13.50 1.26 5.63
N TYR A 117 14.45 1.46 4.73
CA TYR A 117 15.80 0.92 4.90
C TYR A 117 16.52 1.50 6.12
N SER A 118 16.12 2.69 6.55
CA SER A 118 16.72 3.30 7.73
C SER A 118 16.29 2.63 9.04
N GLY A 119 15.29 1.74 8.96
CA GLY A 119 14.75 1.07 10.13
C GLY A 119 13.54 1.78 10.72
N ASP A 120 13.19 2.93 10.17
CA ASP A 120 12.03 3.68 10.64
C ASP A 120 10.77 3.27 9.89
N ILE A 121 9.63 3.56 10.50
CA ILE A 121 8.35 3.38 9.85
C ILE A 121 7.85 4.76 9.47
N LYS A 122 7.63 4.98 8.17
CA LYS A 122 7.06 6.23 7.69
C LYS A 122 5.59 6.04 7.40
N THR A 123 4.77 6.97 7.86
CA THR A 123 3.33 6.94 7.62
C THR A 123 2.94 8.13 6.75
N TYR A 124 2.16 7.85 5.72
CA TYR A 124 1.68 8.85 4.77
C TYR A 124 0.17 8.94 4.91
N ASP A 125 -0.34 10.15 5.05
CA ASP A 125 -1.76 10.40 5.25
C ASP A 125 -2.38 11.01 4.00
N PHE A 126 -3.51 10.46 3.56
CA PHE A 126 -4.21 10.95 2.39
C PHE A 126 -5.70 11.00 2.66
N VAL A 127 -6.38 11.85 1.91
CA VAL A 127 -7.84 11.92 1.95
C VAL A 127 -8.38 11.41 0.62
N TYR A 128 -9.22 10.39 0.70
CA TYR A 128 -9.91 9.84 -0.45
C TYR A 128 -11.37 10.26 -0.38
N ASN A 129 -11.84 10.91 -1.42
CA ASN A 129 -13.24 11.36 -1.51
C ASN A 129 -13.96 10.52 -2.55
N PRO A 130 -14.67 9.45 -2.13
CA PRO A 130 -15.40 8.63 -3.08
C PRO A 130 -16.63 9.38 -3.57
N ASP A 131 -16.88 9.31 -4.86
CA ASP A 131 -18.06 9.96 -5.43
C ASP A 131 -18.96 8.95 -6.06
#